data_2f8646e4e149aeeb7fe31812839bd478
#
_entry.id   2f8646e4e149aeeb7fe31812839bd478
#
_cell.length_a   1.000
_cell.length_b   1.000
_cell.length_c   1.000
_cell.angle_alpha   90.00
_cell.angle_beta   90.00
_cell.angle_gamma   90.00
#
_symmetry.space_group_name_H-M   'P 1'
#
loop_
_entity.id
_entity.type
_entity.pdbx_description
1 polymer ?
#
loop_
_entity_poly.entity_id
_entity_poly.type
_entity_poly.pdbx_seq_one_letter_code
_entity_poly.pdbx_strand_id
1 'polypeptide(L)'
;MQQSDTNKSRKSKFLKDFGIYTIGVFGTRVITFLMIPLYTYFVENPSNYGVWDLCLQATIFLLPLSTLQMREAAFRFLYDEDENAQKTKIISFIFRTLISNLVIIALSVAALSIVWDFKYLWLTFLLLFSSSFHDVMCQVSRGLKRNDIYVSCNILNAFLVALLSVLFVALLKMDVEGIFWANIISRLCICVYLQFRLHILSRYVKISVNCREIGKEIIKYSLPLIPSSMCWLITTVSDRFFIRIFVSDEMNGIYAAAIRYTMILHSLALVFYQTWQETAIRQY
;
A
#
# COMPACT_ATOMS: atom_id res chain seq x y z
N MET A 1 34.14 22.26 -15.87
CA MET A 1 33.49 22.90 -14.71
C MET A 1 31.98 22.61 -14.65
N GLN A 2 31.23 22.67 -15.73
CA GLN A 2 29.76 22.39 -15.76
C GLN A 2 29.36 20.96 -15.34
N GLN A 3 30.18 19.94 -15.63
CA GLN A 3 29.86 18.54 -15.27
C GLN A 3 30.02 18.26 -13.76
N SER A 4 30.89 18.98 -13.07
CA SER A 4 31.11 18.89 -11.60
C SER A 4 29.93 19.47 -10.82
N ASP A 5 29.35 20.59 -11.29
CA ASP A 5 28.24 21.27 -10.63
C ASP A 5 26.91 20.51 -10.80
N THR A 6 26.69 19.90 -11.96
CA THR A 6 25.53 19.04 -12.20
C THR A 6 25.55 17.78 -11.34
N ASN A 7 26.74 17.19 -11.13
CA ASN A 7 26.92 16.00 -10.30
C ASN A 7 26.73 16.31 -8.79
N LYS A 8 27.17 17.49 -8.34
CA LYS A 8 26.99 17.95 -6.95
C LYS A 8 25.51 18.28 -6.65
N SER A 9 24.80 18.88 -7.58
CA SER A 9 23.37 19.14 -7.49
C SER A 9 22.54 17.84 -7.46
N ARG A 10 22.90 16.83 -8.27
CA ARG A 10 22.26 15.51 -8.28
C ARG A 10 22.43 14.75 -6.96
N LYS A 11 23.67 14.72 -6.42
CA LYS A 11 23.94 14.11 -5.11
C LYS A 11 23.16 14.78 -3.99
N SER A 12 23.09 16.10 -3.98
CA SER A 12 22.33 16.86 -2.98
C SER A 12 20.84 16.53 -3.03
N LYS A 13 20.25 16.43 -4.23
CA LYS A 13 18.84 16.07 -4.39
C LYS A 13 18.56 14.63 -3.98
N PHE A 14 19.41 13.68 -4.39
CA PHE A 14 19.31 12.28 -3.97
C PHE A 14 19.36 12.15 -2.44
N LEU A 15 20.30 12.81 -1.78
CA LEU A 15 20.42 12.79 -0.31
C LEU A 15 19.18 13.41 0.38
N LYS A 16 18.64 14.49 -0.19
CA LYS A 16 17.41 15.10 0.33
C LYS A 16 16.21 14.17 0.21
N ASP A 17 15.99 13.58 -0.97
CA ASP A 17 14.90 12.65 -1.23
C ASP A 17 15.06 11.38 -0.36
N PHE A 18 16.27 10.84 -0.25
CA PHE A 18 16.60 9.74 0.65
C PHE A 18 16.28 10.07 2.11
N GLY A 19 16.63 11.25 2.59
CA GLY A 19 16.29 11.69 3.95
C GLY A 19 14.79 11.79 4.19
N ILE A 20 14.04 12.34 3.25
CA ILE A 20 12.59 12.47 3.32
C ILE A 20 11.93 11.07 3.36
N TYR A 21 12.34 10.15 2.48
CA TYR A 21 11.81 8.78 2.49
C TYR A 21 12.20 8.02 3.76
N THR A 22 13.44 8.21 4.26
CA THR A 22 13.88 7.59 5.51
C THR A 22 12.98 7.98 6.66
N ILE A 23 12.74 9.27 6.86
CA ILE A 23 11.86 9.77 7.94
C ILE A 23 10.44 9.19 7.78
N GLY A 24 9.90 9.18 6.56
CA GLY A 24 8.58 8.62 6.27
C GLY A 24 8.47 7.13 6.62
N VAL A 25 9.41 6.32 6.13
CA VAL A 25 9.39 4.87 6.34
C VAL A 25 9.68 4.50 7.79
N PHE A 26 10.71 5.08 8.42
CA PHE A 26 11.02 4.80 9.82
C PHE A 26 9.93 5.29 10.77
N GLY A 27 9.41 6.50 10.58
CA GLY A 27 8.34 7.03 11.40
C GLY A 27 7.10 6.11 11.41
N THR A 28 6.70 5.61 10.24
CA THR A 28 5.58 4.67 10.14
C THR A 28 5.86 3.34 10.83
N ARG A 29 7.10 2.82 10.75
CA ARG A 29 7.49 1.56 11.42
C ARG A 29 7.50 1.67 12.94
N VAL A 30 8.01 2.77 13.47
CA VAL A 30 7.98 3.04 14.92
C VAL A 30 6.54 3.07 15.42
N ILE A 31 5.65 3.78 14.75
CA ILE A 31 4.23 3.85 15.12
C ILE A 31 3.60 2.45 15.08
N THR A 32 3.82 1.69 14.00
CA THR A 32 3.30 0.31 13.88
C THR A 32 3.82 -0.60 14.99
N PHE A 33 5.09 -0.46 15.37
CA PHE A 33 5.68 -1.22 16.46
C PHE A 33 5.02 -0.89 17.82
N LEU A 34 4.77 0.38 18.08
CA LEU A 34 4.11 0.82 19.31
C LEU A 34 2.64 0.35 19.40
N MET A 35 2.01 0.01 18.26
CA MET A 35 0.64 -0.52 18.26
C MET A 35 0.57 -2.00 18.68
N ILE A 36 1.66 -2.76 18.61
CA ILE A 36 1.66 -4.19 18.99
C ILE A 36 1.29 -4.37 20.46
N PRO A 37 1.97 -3.71 21.44
CA PRO A 37 1.58 -3.79 22.85
C PRO A 37 0.13 -3.36 23.10
N LEU A 38 -0.35 -2.32 22.41
CA LEU A 38 -1.74 -1.86 22.55
C LEU A 38 -2.72 -2.97 22.14
N TYR A 39 -2.52 -3.58 20.99
CA TYR A 39 -3.41 -4.66 20.54
C TYR A 39 -3.34 -5.89 21.44
N THR A 40 -2.13 -6.29 21.88
CA THR A 40 -1.97 -7.47 22.76
C THR A 40 -2.52 -7.26 24.15
N TYR A 41 -2.63 -6.00 24.62
CA TYR A 41 -3.19 -5.69 25.95
C TYR A 41 -4.72 -5.53 25.93
N PHE A 42 -5.28 -4.90 24.90
CA PHE A 42 -6.70 -4.55 24.85
C PHE A 42 -7.57 -5.56 24.07
N VAL A 43 -7.01 -6.38 23.22
CA VAL A 43 -7.76 -7.46 22.55
C VAL A 43 -7.90 -8.62 23.53
N GLU A 44 -9.14 -8.89 23.96
CA GLU A 44 -9.43 -9.83 25.08
C GLU A 44 -8.98 -11.27 24.76
N ASN A 45 -9.06 -11.67 23.48
CA ASN A 45 -8.70 -13.02 23.06
C ASN A 45 -7.56 -13.00 22.01
N PRO A 46 -6.39 -13.60 22.33
CA PRO A 46 -5.28 -13.71 21.36
C PRO A 46 -5.69 -14.37 20.03
N SER A 47 -6.67 -15.27 20.04
CA SER A 47 -7.22 -15.89 18.83
C SER A 47 -7.85 -14.84 17.89
N ASN A 48 -8.51 -13.82 18.44
CA ASN A 48 -9.11 -12.75 17.69
C ASN A 48 -8.06 -11.91 16.96
N TYR A 49 -6.94 -11.63 17.60
CA TYR A 49 -5.81 -10.96 16.94
C TYR A 49 -5.22 -11.80 15.80
N GLY A 50 -5.20 -13.14 15.96
CA GLY A 50 -4.81 -14.05 14.90
C GLY A 50 -5.72 -13.95 13.67
N VAL A 51 -7.03 -13.82 13.87
CA VAL A 51 -8.01 -13.61 12.78
C VAL A 51 -7.74 -12.29 12.05
N TRP A 52 -7.48 -11.21 12.79
CA TRP A 52 -7.07 -9.94 12.19
C TRP A 52 -5.82 -10.09 11.32
N ASP A 53 -4.77 -10.75 11.85
CA ASP A 53 -3.52 -10.95 11.10
C ASP A 53 -3.77 -11.75 9.81
N LEU A 54 -4.57 -12.81 9.85
CA LEU A 54 -4.95 -13.58 8.66
C LEU A 54 -5.68 -12.72 7.63
N CYS A 55 -6.64 -11.90 8.05
CA CYS A 55 -7.37 -11.00 7.15
C CYS A 55 -6.44 -9.93 6.56
N LEU A 56 -5.50 -9.42 7.34
CA LEU A 56 -4.47 -8.48 6.88
C LEU A 56 -3.54 -9.13 5.84
N GLN A 57 -3.05 -10.35 6.10
CA GLN A 57 -2.21 -11.08 5.14
C GLN A 57 -2.97 -11.42 3.86
N ALA A 58 -4.24 -11.82 3.96
CA ALA A 58 -5.09 -12.02 2.80
C ALA A 58 -5.27 -10.73 1.99
N THR A 59 -5.45 -9.59 2.66
CA THR A 59 -5.53 -8.27 2.02
C THR A 59 -4.23 -7.95 1.28
N ILE A 60 -3.06 -8.13 1.92
CA ILE A 60 -1.75 -7.88 1.31
C ILE A 60 -1.54 -8.79 0.09
N PHE A 61 -1.92 -10.07 0.19
CA PHE A 61 -1.82 -11.04 -0.90
C PHE A 61 -2.73 -10.68 -2.08
N LEU A 62 -3.96 -10.24 -1.82
CA LEU A 62 -4.93 -9.87 -2.84
C LEU A 62 -4.69 -8.46 -3.44
N LEU A 63 -3.88 -7.62 -2.81
CA LEU A 63 -3.66 -6.24 -3.24
C LEU A 63 -3.11 -6.12 -4.68
N PRO A 64 -2.09 -6.91 -5.12
CA PRO A 64 -1.65 -6.91 -6.51
C PRO A 64 -2.75 -7.30 -7.51
N LEU A 65 -3.61 -8.24 -7.13
CA LEU A 65 -4.74 -8.66 -7.94
C LEU A 65 -5.85 -7.61 -7.98
N SER A 66 -6.19 -7.01 -6.84
CA SER A 66 -7.24 -6.00 -6.74
C SER A 66 -6.90 -4.72 -7.50
N THR A 67 -5.64 -4.33 -7.49
CA THR A 67 -5.15 -3.15 -8.21
C THR A 67 -4.72 -3.46 -9.65
N LEU A 68 -4.60 -4.73 -10.05
CA LEU A 68 -3.98 -5.17 -11.31
C LEU A 68 -2.60 -4.51 -11.54
N GLN A 69 -1.85 -4.27 -10.47
CA GLN A 69 -0.58 -3.54 -10.45
C GLN A 69 -0.64 -2.13 -11.07
N MET A 70 -1.84 -1.53 -11.14
CA MET A 70 -2.02 -0.16 -11.65
C MET A 70 -1.28 0.87 -10.81
N ARG A 71 -0.95 0.54 -9.56
CA ARG A 71 -0.12 1.38 -8.69
C ARG A 71 1.29 1.58 -9.27
N GLU A 72 1.94 0.53 -9.76
CA GLU A 72 3.27 0.61 -10.36
C GLU A 72 3.23 1.30 -11.74
N ALA A 73 2.19 0.99 -12.51
CA ALA A 73 1.95 1.67 -13.78
C ALA A 73 1.69 3.18 -13.58
N ALA A 74 0.92 3.57 -12.55
CA ALA A 74 0.69 4.97 -12.23
C ALA A 74 2.01 5.73 -12.03
N PHE A 75 2.92 5.19 -11.23
CA PHE A 75 4.22 5.81 -11.03
C PHE A 75 5.02 5.89 -12.33
N ARG A 76 5.16 4.78 -13.05
CA ARG A 76 6.00 4.70 -14.26
C ARG A 76 5.55 5.63 -15.38
N PHE A 77 4.24 5.62 -15.69
CA PHE A 77 3.71 6.38 -16.82
C PHE A 77 3.46 7.86 -16.51
N LEU A 78 3.25 8.22 -15.23
CA LEU A 78 3.06 9.63 -14.86
C LEU A 78 4.36 10.37 -14.60
N TYR A 79 5.42 9.67 -14.19
CA TYR A 79 6.66 10.31 -13.75
C TYR A 79 7.39 11.05 -14.89
N ASP A 80 7.39 10.46 -16.11
CA ASP A 80 8.04 11.02 -17.29
C ASP A 80 7.12 11.90 -18.13
N GLU A 81 5.83 11.92 -17.79
CA GLU A 81 4.84 12.66 -18.55
C GLU A 81 4.71 14.09 -18.02
N ASP A 82 4.76 15.08 -18.92
CA ASP A 82 4.59 16.49 -18.56
C ASP A 82 3.25 17.07 -19.08
N GLU A 83 2.68 16.49 -20.13
CA GLU A 83 1.45 16.97 -20.73
C GLU A 83 0.21 16.62 -19.89
N ASN A 84 -0.58 17.61 -19.50
CA ASN A 84 -1.77 17.42 -18.68
C ASN A 84 -2.85 16.56 -19.35
N ALA A 85 -2.95 16.60 -20.68
CA ALA A 85 -3.91 15.80 -21.43
C ALA A 85 -3.57 14.30 -21.33
N GLN A 86 -2.30 13.94 -21.44
CA GLN A 86 -1.84 12.56 -21.30
C GLN A 86 -1.97 12.07 -19.84
N LYS A 87 -1.60 12.89 -18.86
CA LYS A 87 -1.84 12.59 -17.42
C LYS A 87 -3.32 12.28 -17.17
N THR A 88 -4.22 13.03 -17.78
CA THR A 88 -5.67 12.78 -17.65
C THR A 88 -6.08 11.43 -18.24
N LYS A 89 -5.54 11.03 -19.40
CA LYS A 89 -5.81 9.71 -19.99
C LYS A 89 -5.31 8.58 -19.09
N ILE A 90 -4.05 8.68 -18.61
CA ILE A 90 -3.41 7.69 -17.75
C ILE A 90 -4.22 7.50 -16.46
N ILE A 91 -4.47 8.58 -15.74
CA ILE A 91 -5.18 8.54 -14.45
C ILE A 91 -6.62 8.05 -14.64
N SER A 92 -7.33 8.53 -15.67
CA SER A 92 -8.69 8.07 -15.97
C SER A 92 -8.74 6.58 -16.26
N PHE A 93 -7.78 6.04 -17.02
CA PHE A 93 -7.70 4.61 -17.31
C PHE A 93 -7.47 3.80 -16.03
N ILE A 94 -6.49 4.20 -15.22
CA ILE A 94 -6.12 3.53 -13.98
C ILE A 94 -7.33 3.43 -13.03
N PHE A 95 -8.03 4.55 -12.79
CA PHE A 95 -9.17 4.54 -11.88
C PHE A 95 -10.37 3.76 -12.44
N ARG A 96 -10.63 3.81 -13.75
CA ARG A 96 -11.68 2.97 -14.36
C ARG A 96 -11.39 1.49 -14.18
N THR A 97 -10.15 1.07 -14.46
CA THR A 97 -9.72 -0.31 -14.30
C THR A 97 -9.79 -0.74 -12.84
N LEU A 98 -9.34 0.11 -11.92
CA LEU A 98 -9.42 -0.15 -10.48
C LEU A 98 -10.87 -0.35 -10.03
N ILE A 99 -11.76 0.56 -10.39
CA ILE A 99 -13.19 0.49 -9.99
C ILE A 99 -13.85 -0.76 -10.60
N SER A 100 -13.63 -1.02 -11.90
CA SER A 100 -14.19 -2.21 -12.56
C SER A 100 -13.74 -3.51 -11.88
N ASN A 101 -12.45 -3.62 -11.55
CA ASN A 101 -11.91 -4.79 -10.88
C ASN A 101 -12.43 -4.94 -9.45
N LEU A 102 -12.54 -3.85 -8.70
CA LEU A 102 -13.11 -3.88 -7.34
C LEU A 102 -14.59 -4.25 -7.34
N VAL A 103 -15.36 -3.87 -8.37
CA VAL A 103 -16.76 -4.32 -8.55
C VAL A 103 -16.81 -5.83 -8.80
N ILE A 104 -15.91 -6.37 -9.64
CA ILE A 104 -15.83 -7.82 -9.87
C ILE A 104 -15.51 -8.55 -8.56
N ILE A 105 -14.55 -8.06 -7.79
CA ILE A 105 -14.19 -8.64 -6.49
C ILE A 105 -15.38 -8.53 -5.51
N ALA A 106 -16.10 -7.41 -5.47
CA ALA A 106 -17.28 -7.24 -4.63
C ALA A 106 -18.36 -8.28 -4.96
N LEU A 107 -18.62 -8.51 -6.25
CA LEU A 107 -19.57 -9.55 -6.70
C LEU A 107 -19.10 -10.96 -6.32
N SER A 108 -17.78 -11.22 -6.45
CA SER A 108 -17.19 -12.50 -6.03
C SER A 108 -17.31 -12.72 -4.51
N VAL A 109 -17.08 -11.69 -3.71
CA VAL A 109 -17.26 -11.73 -2.25
C VAL A 109 -18.72 -11.91 -1.88
N ALA A 110 -19.64 -11.24 -2.57
CA ALA A 110 -21.07 -11.43 -2.37
C ALA A 110 -21.52 -12.87 -2.70
N ALA A 111 -21.05 -13.45 -3.78
CA ALA A 111 -21.31 -14.85 -4.10
C ALA A 111 -20.69 -15.80 -3.05
N LEU A 112 -19.48 -15.53 -2.59
CA LEU A 112 -18.81 -16.33 -1.57
C LEU A 112 -19.55 -16.26 -0.22
N SER A 113 -20.13 -15.12 0.15
CA SER A 113 -20.87 -14.94 1.41
C SER A 113 -22.14 -15.78 1.49
N ILE A 114 -22.65 -16.29 0.36
CA ILE A 114 -23.80 -17.19 0.33
C ILE A 114 -23.41 -18.61 0.78
N VAL A 115 -22.15 -19.00 0.47
CA VAL A 115 -21.65 -20.36 0.72
C VAL A 115 -20.83 -20.44 2.00
N TRP A 116 -20.14 -19.36 2.34
CA TRP A 116 -19.20 -19.32 3.44
C TRP A 116 -19.55 -18.20 4.42
N ASP A 117 -20.09 -18.57 5.57
CA ASP A 117 -20.42 -17.64 6.66
C ASP A 117 -19.18 -17.29 7.49
N PHE A 118 -18.32 -16.42 6.95
CA PHE A 118 -17.16 -15.88 7.66
C PHE A 118 -17.46 -14.48 8.16
N LYS A 119 -17.57 -14.31 9.47
CA LYS A 119 -17.96 -13.04 10.14
C LYS A 119 -17.24 -11.80 9.60
N TYR A 120 -15.93 -11.90 9.28
CA TYR A 120 -15.11 -10.76 8.89
C TYR A 120 -14.93 -10.63 7.37
N LEU A 121 -15.68 -11.38 6.55
CA LEU A 121 -15.52 -11.38 5.09
C LEU A 121 -15.72 -9.99 4.49
N TRP A 122 -16.78 -9.30 4.86
CA TRP A 122 -17.09 -7.96 4.38
C TRP A 122 -16.13 -6.91 4.91
N LEU A 123 -15.67 -7.02 6.16
CA LEU A 123 -14.66 -6.12 6.72
C LEU A 123 -13.31 -6.29 6.01
N THR A 124 -12.94 -7.54 5.68
CA THR A 124 -11.73 -7.83 4.88
C THR A 124 -11.84 -7.24 3.48
N PHE A 125 -13.02 -7.34 2.84
CA PHE A 125 -13.25 -6.71 1.54
C PHE A 125 -13.15 -5.16 1.64
N LEU A 126 -13.75 -4.54 2.64
CA LEU A 126 -13.65 -3.09 2.86
C LEU A 126 -12.21 -2.64 3.14
N LEU A 127 -11.45 -3.47 3.86
CA LEU A 127 -10.03 -3.25 4.08
C LEU A 127 -9.25 -3.32 2.76
N LEU A 128 -9.53 -4.31 1.90
CA LEU A 128 -8.92 -4.45 0.58
C LEU A 128 -9.30 -3.28 -0.33
N PHE A 129 -10.57 -2.88 -0.34
CA PHE A 129 -11.07 -1.74 -1.11
C PHE A 129 -10.35 -0.45 -0.72
N SER A 130 -10.35 -0.12 0.58
CA SER A 130 -9.70 1.09 1.09
C SER A 130 -8.19 1.09 0.85
N SER A 131 -7.54 -0.08 0.98
CA SER A 131 -6.10 -0.26 0.70
C SER A 131 -5.79 -0.03 -0.78
N SER A 132 -6.58 -0.59 -1.68
CA SER A 132 -6.39 -0.47 -3.12
C SER A 132 -6.51 0.97 -3.60
N PHE A 133 -7.53 1.68 -3.11
CA PHE A 133 -7.71 3.11 -3.40
C PHE A 133 -6.56 3.96 -2.84
N HIS A 134 -6.21 3.75 -1.58
CA HIS A 134 -5.13 4.45 -0.92
C HIS A 134 -3.81 4.27 -1.67
N ASP A 135 -3.44 3.03 -2.00
CA ASP A 135 -2.18 2.73 -2.67
C ASP A 135 -2.09 3.36 -4.05
N VAL A 136 -3.16 3.27 -4.86
CA VAL A 136 -3.19 3.89 -6.19
C VAL A 136 -3.11 5.41 -6.09
N MET A 137 -3.87 6.05 -5.20
CA MET A 137 -3.83 7.51 -5.02
C MET A 137 -2.47 8.00 -4.53
N CYS A 138 -1.83 7.27 -3.62
CA CYS A 138 -0.47 7.58 -3.14
C CYS A 138 0.55 7.47 -4.28
N GLN A 139 0.49 6.43 -5.12
CA GLN A 139 1.41 6.28 -6.25
C GLN A 139 1.14 7.31 -7.36
N VAL A 140 -0.11 7.70 -7.59
CA VAL A 140 -0.44 8.83 -8.49
C VAL A 140 0.21 10.12 -7.97
N SER A 141 0.15 10.40 -6.66
CA SER A 141 0.79 11.60 -6.10
C SER A 141 2.30 11.60 -6.31
N ARG A 142 2.95 10.44 -6.18
CA ARG A 142 4.37 10.22 -6.44
C ARG A 142 4.69 10.37 -7.94
N GLY A 143 3.87 9.80 -8.82
CA GLY A 143 4.00 9.96 -10.28
C GLY A 143 3.84 11.42 -10.74
N LEU A 144 3.03 12.21 -10.04
CA LEU A 144 2.91 13.66 -10.25
C LEU A 144 4.10 14.46 -9.67
N LYS A 145 5.17 13.80 -9.26
CA LYS A 145 6.41 14.40 -8.69
C LYS A 145 6.17 15.15 -7.36
N ARG A 146 5.12 14.75 -6.60
CA ARG A 146 4.75 15.33 -5.30
C ARG A 146 5.14 14.41 -4.14
N ASN A 147 6.45 14.14 -4.04
CA ASN A 147 7.02 13.26 -3.00
C ASN A 147 6.79 13.79 -1.58
N ASP A 148 6.72 15.11 -1.43
CA ASP A 148 6.35 15.80 -0.19
C ASP A 148 4.98 15.32 0.32
N ILE A 149 3.99 15.27 -0.57
CA ILE A 149 2.63 14.82 -0.24
C ILE A 149 2.60 13.31 0.00
N TYR A 150 3.31 12.52 -0.83
CA TYR A 150 3.39 11.07 -0.66
C TYR A 150 3.92 10.68 0.73
N VAL A 151 5.01 11.30 1.18
CA VAL A 151 5.59 11.03 2.50
C VAL A 151 4.66 11.49 3.62
N SER A 152 4.05 12.68 3.47
CA SER A 152 3.06 13.19 4.43
C SER A 152 1.87 12.24 4.57
N CYS A 153 1.39 11.63 3.47
CA CYS A 153 0.31 10.65 3.49
C CYS A 153 0.68 9.41 4.32
N ASN A 154 1.89 8.88 4.15
CA ASN A 154 2.33 7.69 4.88
C ASN A 154 2.43 7.97 6.40
N ILE A 155 3.01 9.10 6.79
CA ILE A 155 3.13 9.50 8.20
C ILE A 155 1.75 9.76 8.80
N LEU A 156 0.90 10.51 8.09
CA LEU A 156 -0.45 10.84 8.55
C LEU A 156 -1.32 9.58 8.67
N ASN A 157 -1.20 8.64 7.72
CA ASN A 157 -1.89 7.36 7.79
C ASN A 157 -1.49 6.56 9.04
N ALA A 158 -0.20 6.44 9.32
CA ALA A 158 0.29 5.74 10.50
C ALA A 158 -0.21 6.40 11.81
N PHE A 159 -0.18 7.73 11.86
CA PHE A 159 -0.69 8.49 13.00
C PHE A 159 -2.21 8.30 13.19
N LEU A 160 -2.99 8.38 12.10
CA LEU A 160 -4.43 8.15 12.15
C LEU A 160 -4.78 6.72 12.54
N VAL A 161 -4.05 5.71 12.03
CA VAL A 161 -4.24 4.32 12.46
C VAL A 161 -4.00 4.20 13.97
N ALA A 162 -2.93 4.79 14.49
CA ALA A 162 -2.63 4.75 15.92
C ALA A 162 -3.72 5.44 16.75
N LEU A 163 -4.11 6.66 16.37
CA LEU A 163 -5.14 7.44 17.06
C LEU A 163 -6.49 6.72 17.06
N LEU A 164 -6.93 6.23 15.89
CA LEU A 164 -8.19 5.52 15.75
C LEU A 164 -8.17 4.16 16.45
N SER A 165 -7.01 3.48 16.48
CA SER A 165 -6.87 2.23 17.23
C SER A 165 -7.01 2.46 18.73
N VAL A 166 -6.39 3.50 19.27
CA VAL A 166 -6.62 3.87 20.69
C VAL A 166 -8.10 4.16 20.93
N LEU A 167 -8.74 4.93 20.06
CA LEU A 167 -10.15 5.27 20.19
C LEU A 167 -11.05 4.03 20.14
N PHE A 168 -10.92 3.20 19.10
CA PHE A 168 -11.84 2.07 18.88
C PHE A 168 -11.53 0.87 19.77
N VAL A 169 -10.23 0.53 19.94
CA VAL A 169 -9.84 -0.66 20.69
C VAL A 169 -9.74 -0.39 22.19
N ALA A 170 -9.05 0.70 22.59
CA ALA A 170 -8.84 0.96 24.01
C ALA A 170 -10.03 1.65 24.68
N LEU A 171 -10.63 2.68 24.06
CA LEU A 171 -11.71 3.45 24.67
C LEU A 171 -13.09 2.84 24.40
N LEU A 172 -13.40 2.50 23.15
CA LEU A 172 -14.71 1.93 22.77
C LEU A 172 -14.79 0.40 22.92
N LYS A 173 -13.65 -0.27 23.21
CA LYS A 173 -13.56 -1.72 23.44
C LYS A 173 -14.19 -2.55 22.30
N MET A 174 -13.99 -2.12 21.07
CA MET A 174 -14.55 -2.80 19.87
C MET A 174 -13.77 -4.05 19.45
N ASP A 175 -12.82 -4.51 20.28
CA ASP A 175 -11.98 -5.70 20.02
C ASP A 175 -11.36 -5.66 18.59
N VAL A 176 -11.39 -6.74 17.87
CA VAL A 176 -10.83 -6.87 16.50
C VAL A 176 -11.50 -5.95 15.48
N GLU A 177 -12.82 -5.76 15.60
CA GLU A 177 -13.55 -4.88 14.69
C GLU A 177 -13.03 -3.45 14.75
N GLY A 178 -12.60 -2.99 15.95
CA GLY A 178 -11.96 -1.69 16.12
C GLY A 178 -10.67 -1.54 15.32
N ILE A 179 -9.87 -2.61 15.20
CA ILE A 179 -8.65 -2.60 14.38
C ILE A 179 -8.99 -2.48 12.89
N PHE A 180 -10.01 -3.21 12.40
CA PHE A 180 -10.47 -3.09 11.02
C PHE A 180 -10.90 -1.65 10.72
N TRP A 181 -11.78 -1.08 11.54
CA TRP A 181 -12.29 0.26 11.32
C TRP A 181 -11.21 1.33 11.40
N ALA A 182 -10.27 1.21 12.35
CA ALA A 182 -9.13 2.13 12.43
C ALA A 182 -8.32 2.14 11.12
N ASN A 183 -8.06 0.96 10.55
CA ASN A 183 -7.31 0.84 9.30
C ASN A 183 -8.10 1.30 8.07
N ILE A 184 -9.38 1.00 7.98
CA ILE A 184 -10.25 1.40 6.86
C ILE A 184 -10.41 2.92 6.85
N ILE A 185 -10.83 3.49 7.98
CA ILE A 185 -11.11 4.92 8.10
C ILE A 185 -9.85 5.75 7.87
N SER A 186 -8.70 5.35 8.44
CA SER A 186 -7.44 6.07 8.21
C SER A 186 -7.09 6.16 6.72
N ARG A 187 -7.18 5.05 5.97
CA ARG A 187 -6.90 5.04 4.53
C ARG A 187 -7.88 5.91 3.74
N LEU A 188 -9.16 5.86 4.07
CA LEU A 188 -10.16 6.72 3.43
C LEU A 188 -9.92 8.20 3.74
N CYS A 189 -9.54 8.55 4.96
CA CYS A 189 -9.16 9.92 5.31
C CYS A 189 -7.96 10.41 4.48
N ILE A 190 -6.96 9.55 4.23
CA ILE A 190 -5.84 9.90 3.37
C ILE A 190 -6.29 10.08 1.92
N CYS A 191 -7.19 9.25 1.41
CA CYS A 191 -7.76 9.46 0.07
C CYS A 191 -8.46 10.81 -0.05
N VAL A 192 -9.24 11.19 0.96
CA VAL A 192 -9.89 12.50 1.05
C VAL A 192 -8.86 13.63 1.12
N TYR A 193 -7.84 13.50 1.94
CA TYR A 193 -6.73 14.46 2.02
C TYR A 193 -6.03 14.64 0.67
N LEU A 194 -5.71 13.55 -0.05
CA LEU A 194 -5.11 13.60 -1.38
C LEU A 194 -6.04 14.27 -2.39
N GLN A 195 -7.33 14.00 -2.32
CA GLN A 195 -8.31 14.65 -3.17
C GLN A 195 -8.35 16.18 -2.95
N PHE A 196 -8.32 16.64 -1.69
CA PHE A 196 -8.29 18.07 -1.38
C PHE A 196 -6.97 18.74 -1.79
N ARG A 197 -5.85 18.06 -1.68
CA ARG A 197 -4.52 18.63 -2.00
C ARG A 197 -4.19 18.64 -3.48
N LEU A 198 -4.59 17.60 -4.21
CA LEU A 198 -4.18 17.37 -5.61
C LEU A 198 -5.36 17.38 -6.59
N HIS A 199 -6.59 17.36 -6.09
CA HIS A 199 -7.81 17.29 -6.91
C HIS A 199 -7.77 16.13 -7.94
N ILE A 200 -7.18 14.97 -7.55
CA ILE A 200 -6.89 13.85 -8.46
C ILE A 200 -8.15 13.41 -9.20
N LEU A 201 -9.22 13.11 -8.46
CA LEU A 201 -10.45 12.60 -9.06
C LEU A 201 -11.17 13.66 -9.87
N SER A 202 -11.31 14.89 -9.36
CA SER A 202 -12.05 15.96 -10.01
C SER A 202 -11.32 16.53 -11.23
N ARG A 203 -9.98 16.60 -11.20
CA ARG A 203 -9.17 17.19 -12.26
C ARG A 203 -8.83 16.22 -13.38
N TYR A 204 -8.49 14.97 -13.03
CA TYR A 204 -7.90 14.02 -13.97
C TYR A 204 -8.83 12.85 -14.33
N VAL A 205 -9.80 12.46 -13.48
CA VAL A 205 -10.71 11.36 -13.83
C VAL A 205 -11.87 11.86 -14.67
N LYS A 206 -11.85 11.56 -15.98
CA LYS A 206 -12.88 11.95 -16.94
C LYS A 206 -13.44 10.74 -17.66
N ILE A 207 -14.77 10.59 -17.68
CA ILE A 207 -15.46 9.45 -18.30
C ILE A 207 -15.37 9.48 -19.83
N SER A 208 -15.36 10.67 -20.43
CA SER A 208 -15.45 10.87 -21.88
C SER A 208 -14.11 10.71 -22.64
N VAL A 209 -12.99 10.54 -21.94
CA VAL A 209 -11.67 10.50 -22.59
C VAL A 209 -11.39 9.10 -23.14
N ASN A 210 -11.00 9.05 -24.43
CA ASN A 210 -10.55 7.80 -25.05
C ASN A 210 -9.14 7.43 -24.53
N CYS A 211 -9.07 6.32 -23.80
CA CYS A 211 -7.83 5.84 -23.18
C CYS A 211 -7.35 4.51 -23.80
N ARG A 212 -7.88 4.11 -24.98
CA ARG A 212 -7.67 2.76 -25.54
C ARG A 212 -6.21 2.45 -25.83
N GLU A 213 -5.47 3.37 -26.43
CA GLU A 213 -4.07 3.17 -26.80
C GLU A 213 -3.17 3.10 -25.57
N ILE A 214 -3.21 4.16 -24.74
CA ILE A 214 -2.44 4.20 -23.50
C ILE A 214 -2.82 3.07 -22.55
N GLY A 215 -4.10 2.66 -22.55
CA GLY A 215 -4.59 1.55 -21.74
C GLY A 215 -3.95 0.21 -22.12
N LYS A 216 -3.73 -0.05 -23.40
CA LYS A 216 -3.02 -1.26 -23.86
C LYS A 216 -1.57 -1.30 -23.37
N GLU A 217 -0.88 -0.17 -23.40
CA GLU A 217 0.50 -0.05 -22.92
C GLU A 217 0.58 -0.27 -21.41
N ILE A 218 -0.33 0.37 -20.65
CA ILE A 218 -0.43 0.23 -19.20
C ILE A 218 -0.68 -1.24 -18.83
N ILE A 219 -1.66 -1.91 -19.47
CA ILE A 219 -1.94 -3.33 -19.20
C ILE A 219 -0.76 -4.21 -19.56
N LYS A 220 -0.13 -3.99 -20.72
CA LYS A 220 1.06 -4.75 -21.15
C LYS A 220 2.21 -4.63 -20.16
N TYR A 221 2.34 -3.49 -19.50
CA TYR A 221 3.34 -3.25 -18.45
C TYR A 221 2.93 -3.88 -17.12
N SER A 222 1.70 -3.66 -16.66
CA SER A 222 1.26 -4.03 -15.32
C SER A 222 0.94 -5.52 -15.17
N LEU A 223 0.39 -6.16 -16.21
CA LEU A 223 -0.05 -7.56 -16.12
C LEU A 223 1.09 -8.54 -15.77
N PRO A 224 2.30 -8.45 -16.39
CA PRO A 224 3.43 -9.31 -16.02
C PRO A 224 3.95 -9.07 -14.59
N LEU A 225 3.69 -7.91 -14.00
CA LEU A 225 4.11 -7.61 -12.63
C LEU A 225 3.26 -8.34 -11.58
N ILE A 226 2.04 -8.79 -11.94
CA ILE A 226 1.17 -9.54 -11.01
C ILE A 226 1.81 -10.87 -10.60
N PRO A 227 2.17 -11.80 -11.52
CA PRO A 227 2.84 -13.03 -11.14
C PRO A 227 4.15 -12.78 -10.37
N SER A 228 4.95 -11.79 -10.79
CA SER A 228 6.19 -11.43 -10.10
C SER A 228 5.94 -11.05 -8.63
N SER A 229 4.94 -10.20 -8.37
CA SER A 229 4.58 -9.80 -7.01
C SER A 229 4.01 -10.96 -6.21
N MET A 230 3.23 -11.82 -6.82
CA MET A 230 2.68 -13.02 -6.18
C MET A 230 3.77 -14.01 -5.80
N CYS A 231 4.74 -14.27 -6.70
CA CYS A 231 5.89 -15.12 -6.41
C CYS A 231 6.70 -14.58 -5.23
N TRP A 232 6.95 -13.27 -5.18
CA TRP A 232 7.65 -12.65 -4.06
C TRP A 232 6.89 -12.80 -2.74
N LEU A 233 5.57 -12.61 -2.76
CA LEU A 233 4.71 -12.80 -1.56
C LEU A 233 4.71 -14.26 -1.11
N ILE A 234 4.59 -15.22 -2.04
CA ILE A 234 4.66 -16.66 -1.73
C ILE A 234 5.99 -16.97 -1.07
N THR A 235 7.11 -16.51 -1.62
CA THR A 235 8.44 -16.72 -1.05
C THR A 235 8.53 -16.18 0.38
N THR A 236 7.96 -14.99 0.64
CA THR A 236 8.01 -14.36 1.95
C THR A 236 7.17 -15.07 3.01
N VAL A 237 6.08 -15.75 2.59
CA VAL A 237 5.15 -16.43 3.49
C VAL A 237 5.48 -17.92 3.64
N SER A 238 6.03 -18.54 2.60
CA SER A 238 6.27 -19.99 2.54
C SER A 238 7.17 -20.51 3.66
N ASP A 239 8.20 -19.75 4.04
CA ASP A 239 9.11 -20.12 5.12
C ASP A 239 8.37 -20.45 6.41
N ARG A 240 7.41 -19.62 6.80
CA ARG A 240 6.59 -19.81 8.00
C ARG A 240 5.70 -21.04 7.90
N PHE A 241 5.17 -21.28 6.71
CA PHE A 241 4.31 -22.42 6.43
C PHE A 241 5.10 -23.73 6.51
N PHE A 242 6.30 -23.77 5.92
CA PHE A 242 7.18 -24.93 5.99
C PHE A 242 7.70 -25.21 7.41
N ILE A 243 8.14 -24.19 8.14
CA ILE A 243 8.56 -24.36 9.54
C ILE A 243 7.42 -24.91 10.39
N ARG A 244 6.20 -24.40 10.21
CA ARG A 244 5.03 -24.89 10.94
C ARG A 244 4.72 -26.36 10.66
N ILE A 245 4.78 -26.79 9.38
CA ILE A 245 4.44 -28.14 8.98
C ILE A 245 5.56 -29.14 9.33
N PHE A 246 6.82 -28.77 9.05
CA PHE A 246 7.94 -29.72 9.11
C PHE A 246 8.73 -29.69 10.42
N VAL A 247 8.60 -28.62 11.21
CA VAL A 247 9.36 -28.48 12.45
C VAL A 247 8.43 -28.44 13.66
N SER A 248 7.86 -27.27 13.98
CA SER A 248 6.88 -27.09 15.05
C SER A 248 6.28 -25.68 15.08
N ASP A 249 5.14 -25.52 15.79
CA ASP A 249 4.54 -24.22 16.06
C ASP A 249 5.45 -23.34 16.94
N GLU A 250 6.21 -23.94 17.87
CA GLU A 250 7.15 -23.24 18.75
C GLU A 250 8.30 -22.61 17.95
N MET A 251 8.93 -23.38 17.05
CA MET A 251 9.99 -22.87 16.17
C MET A 251 9.49 -21.81 15.21
N ASN A 252 8.25 -21.91 14.74
CA ASN A 252 7.63 -20.84 13.95
C ASN A 252 7.48 -19.55 14.75
N GLY A 253 7.16 -19.62 16.04
CA GLY A 253 7.13 -18.47 16.95
C GLY A 253 8.50 -17.80 17.11
N ILE A 254 9.55 -18.58 17.30
CA ILE A 254 10.94 -18.09 17.39
C ILE A 254 11.36 -17.43 16.08
N TYR A 255 11.08 -18.07 14.94
CA TYR A 255 11.35 -17.54 13.62
C TYR A 255 10.60 -16.22 13.35
N ALA A 256 9.32 -16.16 13.73
CA ALA A 256 8.52 -14.93 13.61
C ALA A 256 9.07 -13.77 14.45
N ALA A 257 9.61 -14.06 15.64
CA ALA A 257 10.31 -13.06 16.46
C ALA A 257 11.62 -12.59 15.80
N ALA A 258 12.43 -13.52 15.29
CA ALA A 258 13.70 -13.20 14.63
C ALA A 258 13.49 -12.33 13.36
N ILE A 259 12.48 -12.61 12.52
CA ILE A 259 12.16 -11.81 11.34
C ILE A 259 11.84 -10.36 11.69
N ARG A 260 11.26 -10.08 12.86
CA ARG A 260 10.94 -8.70 13.26
C ARG A 260 12.19 -7.81 13.32
N TYR A 261 13.34 -8.36 13.72
CA TYR A 261 14.61 -7.62 13.69
C TYR A 261 15.11 -7.39 12.27
N THR A 262 14.94 -8.35 11.37
CA THR A 262 15.34 -8.19 9.96
C THR A 262 14.47 -7.19 9.20
N MET A 263 13.23 -6.97 9.63
CA MET A 263 12.33 -5.96 9.04
C MET A 263 12.87 -4.53 9.12
N ILE A 264 13.72 -4.23 10.11
CA ILE A 264 14.38 -2.92 10.23
C ILE A 264 15.36 -2.74 9.05
N LEU A 265 16.20 -3.74 8.78
CA LEU A 265 17.13 -3.73 7.66
C LEU A 265 16.41 -3.71 6.31
N HIS A 266 15.33 -4.47 6.17
CA HIS A 266 14.48 -4.44 4.99
C HIS A 266 13.87 -3.05 4.75
N SER A 267 13.51 -2.31 5.80
CA SER A 267 13.01 -0.95 5.67
C SER A 267 14.05 0.01 5.11
N LEU A 268 15.34 -0.14 5.46
CA LEU A 268 16.45 0.62 4.86
C LEU A 268 16.60 0.29 3.37
N ALA A 269 16.55 -0.98 3.01
CA ALA A 269 16.61 -1.41 1.61
C ALA A 269 15.44 -0.83 0.79
N LEU A 270 14.23 -0.77 1.35
CA LEU A 270 13.07 -0.17 0.69
C LEU A 270 13.27 1.34 0.43
N VAL A 271 13.80 2.08 1.40
CA VAL A 271 14.10 3.52 1.22
C VAL A 271 15.09 3.72 0.09
N PHE A 272 16.17 2.92 0.07
CA PHE A 272 17.15 2.96 -1.01
C PHE A 272 16.51 2.64 -2.36
N TYR A 273 15.70 1.59 -2.43
CA TYR A 273 15.00 1.17 -3.65
C TYR A 273 14.09 2.28 -4.20
N GLN A 274 13.28 2.90 -3.35
CA GLN A 274 12.37 3.98 -3.76
C GLN A 274 13.14 5.19 -4.32
N THR A 275 14.23 5.61 -3.66
CA THR A 275 15.05 6.74 -4.11
C THR A 275 15.80 6.40 -5.40
N TRP A 276 16.33 5.16 -5.49
CA TRP A 276 17.00 4.67 -6.68
C TRP A 276 16.07 4.58 -7.89
N GLN A 277 14.85 4.07 -7.70
CA GLN A 277 13.84 3.94 -8.76
C GLN A 277 13.56 5.30 -9.44
N GLU A 278 13.40 6.38 -8.66
CA GLU A 278 13.20 7.71 -9.23
C GLU A 278 14.41 8.21 -10.01
N THR A 279 15.61 7.94 -9.48
CA THR A 279 16.86 8.35 -10.13
C THR A 279 17.08 7.58 -11.43
N ALA A 280 16.81 6.28 -11.44
CA ALA A 280 16.96 5.42 -12.60
C ALA A 280 15.98 5.81 -13.72
N ILE A 281 14.70 6.03 -13.41
CA ILE A 281 13.69 6.45 -14.40
C ILE A 281 14.07 7.80 -15.03
N ARG A 282 14.66 8.71 -14.26
CA ARG A 282 15.08 10.02 -14.77
C ARG A 282 16.27 9.95 -15.71
N GLN A 283 17.10 8.92 -15.64
CA GLN A 283 18.34 8.80 -16.41
C GLN A 283 18.21 7.98 -17.70
N TYR A 284 17.14 7.24 -17.84
CA TYR A 284 16.80 6.44 -19.01
C TYR A 284 15.54 6.95 -19.72
#